data_834b5094559de81894eb5ebab550b872
#
_entry.id   834b5094559de81894eb5ebab550b872
#
_cell.length_a   1.000
_cell.length_b   1.000
_cell.length_c   1.000
_cell.angle_alpha   90.00
_cell.angle_beta   90.00
_cell.angle_gamma   90.00
#
_symmetry.space_group_name_H-M   'P 1'
#
loop_
_entity.id
_entity.type
_entity.pdbx_description
1 polymer ?
#
loop_
_entity_poly.entity_id
_entity_poly.type
_entity_poly.pdbx_seq_one_letter_code
_entity_poly.pdbx_strand_id
1 'polypeptide(L)'
;DRPLAEPFCYRIVADGCMDVFLEAHRPAESFVMGFATACTVFPLGDNFHYTGIRFLPGAFPVLFGLPAADFTDRCEPLADVLPQAARRLAEAMPPGTFLEAAKPLLDAFLLGCLSDTTLRFDPRLLNALDLILQKQGEARVETGLDVGVSARQLRRLFAFYVGDTPKTFSRVVRFQHLLSQRPAGGLRQEKIFYDAGYYDQAHFIKEFKTFYGLTPTVARM
;
A
#
# COMPACT_ATOMS: atom_id res chain seq x y z
N ASP A 1 -24.80 13.27 6.56
CA ASP A 1 -24.46 11.94 7.08
C ASP A 1 -25.74 11.11 7.15
N ARG A 2 -25.92 10.23 6.17
CA ARG A 2 -27.03 9.26 6.19
C ARG A 2 -26.40 7.87 6.34
N PRO A 3 -26.89 7.04 7.27
CA PRO A 3 -26.47 5.64 7.34
C PRO A 3 -26.68 4.96 5.99
N LEU A 4 -25.78 4.06 5.64
CA LEU A 4 -25.96 3.26 4.43
C LEU A 4 -27.10 2.26 4.63
N ALA A 5 -27.81 1.94 3.56
CA ALA A 5 -28.91 0.97 3.61
C ALA A 5 -28.41 -0.46 3.91
N GLU A 6 -27.14 -0.73 3.61
CA GLU A 6 -26.45 -2.00 3.89
C GLU A 6 -25.04 -1.72 4.42
N PRO A 7 -24.47 -2.60 5.26
CA PRO A 7 -23.10 -2.46 5.76
C PRO A 7 -22.10 -2.37 4.60
N PHE A 8 -21.24 -1.36 4.65
CA PHE A 8 -20.23 -1.17 3.63
C PHE A 8 -19.01 -2.04 3.90
N CYS A 9 -18.54 -2.71 2.87
CA CYS A 9 -17.29 -3.45 2.92
C CYS A 9 -16.21 -2.70 2.11
N TYR A 10 -15.21 -2.20 2.82
CA TYR A 10 -14.06 -1.56 2.18
C TYR A 10 -13.10 -2.61 1.65
N ARG A 11 -12.80 -2.53 0.36
CA ARG A 11 -11.89 -3.44 -0.31
C ARG A 11 -10.52 -2.78 -0.45
N ILE A 12 -9.52 -3.38 0.18
CA ILE A 12 -8.13 -2.99 0.05
C ILE A 12 -7.53 -3.84 -1.05
N VAL A 13 -7.13 -3.17 -2.10
CA VAL A 13 -6.49 -3.75 -3.28
C VAL A 13 -4.98 -3.64 -3.10
N ALA A 14 -4.22 -4.68 -3.47
CA ALA A 14 -2.76 -4.63 -3.39
C ALA A 14 -2.20 -3.44 -4.19
N ASP A 15 -1.50 -2.52 -3.54
CA ASP A 15 -1.00 -1.27 -4.15
C ASP A 15 0.47 -0.92 -3.84
N GLY A 16 1.12 -1.73 -3.00
CA GLY A 16 2.54 -1.56 -2.68
C GLY A 16 2.83 -0.54 -1.58
N CYS A 17 1.80 0.03 -0.95
CA CYS A 17 1.92 1.05 0.09
C CYS A 17 1.67 0.48 1.49
N MET A 18 2.03 1.26 2.50
CA MET A 18 1.56 1.09 3.87
C MET A 18 0.66 2.27 4.22
N ASP A 19 -0.39 2.02 4.98
CA ASP A 19 -1.35 3.07 5.35
C ASP A 19 -1.53 3.14 6.86
N VAL A 20 -1.71 4.35 7.40
CA VAL A 20 -2.21 4.57 8.75
C VAL A 20 -3.60 5.17 8.64
N PHE A 21 -4.60 4.50 9.22
CA PHE A 21 -5.99 4.93 9.22
C PHE A 21 -6.40 5.43 10.60
N LEU A 22 -7.16 6.53 10.61
CA LEU A 22 -7.76 7.09 11.80
C LEU A 22 -9.28 7.15 11.63
N GLU A 23 -10.01 6.71 12.62
CA GLU A 23 -11.44 6.98 12.69
C GLU A 23 -11.64 8.41 13.23
N ALA A 24 -12.34 9.26 12.47
CA ALA A 24 -12.39 10.69 12.73
C ALA A 24 -13.09 11.07 14.05
N HIS A 25 -14.04 10.27 14.53
CA HIS A 25 -14.68 10.48 15.84
C HIS A 25 -13.88 9.92 17.02
N ARG A 26 -13.00 8.95 16.73
CA ARG A 26 -12.18 8.23 17.70
C ARG A 26 -10.73 8.13 17.24
N PRO A 27 -9.99 9.25 17.15
CA PRO A 27 -8.63 9.26 16.60
C PRO A 27 -7.63 8.34 17.35
N ALA A 28 -7.94 8.01 18.60
CA ALA A 28 -7.16 7.03 19.37
C ALA A 28 -7.29 5.60 18.81
N GLU A 29 -8.36 5.29 18.07
CA GLU A 29 -8.55 4.03 17.36
C GLU A 29 -7.95 4.15 15.96
N SER A 30 -6.63 4.27 15.89
CA SER A 30 -5.86 4.29 14.65
C SER A 30 -5.23 2.93 14.39
N PHE A 31 -5.06 2.61 13.11
CA PHE A 31 -4.53 1.33 12.66
C PHE A 31 -3.41 1.55 11.63
N VAL A 32 -2.42 0.69 11.65
CA VAL A 32 -1.45 0.58 10.57
C VAL A 32 -1.75 -0.66 9.74
N MET A 33 -1.83 -0.47 8.43
CA MET A 33 -1.96 -1.54 7.46
C MET A 33 -0.66 -1.65 6.68
N GLY A 34 -0.13 -2.86 6.62
CA GLY A 34 1.08 -3.15 5.89
C GLY A 34 0.87 -3.39 4.39
N PHE A 35 1.96 -3.68 3.71
CA PHE A 35 1.95 -4.10 2.32
C PHE A 35 1.00 -5.29 2.11
N ALA A 36 0.06 -5.15 1.19
CA ALA A 36 -0.91 -6.21 0.89
C ALA A 36 -0.44 -7.07 -0.30
N THR A 37 -0.26 -8.37 -0.07
CA THR A 37 0.05 -9.36 -1.13
C THR A 37 -1.20 -9.95 -1.76
N ALA A 38 -2.36 -9.66 -1.18
CA ALA A 38 -3.68 -10.06 -1.67
C ALA A 38 -4.73 -9.01 -1.28
N CYS A 39 -5.87 -9.07 -1.95
CA CYS A 39 -7.01 -8.24 -1.57
C CYS A 39 -7.54 -8.63 -0.20
N THR A 40 -7.80 -7.63 0.63
CA THR A 40 -8.46 -7.77 1.93
C THR A 40 -9.77 -6.98 1.94
N VAL A 41 -10.78 -7.49 2.62
CA VAL A 41 -12.09 -6.83 2.74
C VAL A 41 -12.38 -6.57 4.21
N PHE A 42 -12.64 -5.31 4.54
CA PHE A 42 -13.01 -4.88 5.89
C PHE A 42 -14.46 -4.45 5.94
N PRO A 43 -15.28 -5.04 6.81
CA PRO A 43 -16.60 -4.52 7.08
C PRO A 43 -16.47 -3.22 7.91
N LEU A 44 -16.98 -2.10 7.39
CA LEU A 44 -16.97 -0.80 8.06
C LEU A 44 -18.31 -0.43 8.71
N GLY A 45 -19.32 -1.27 8.56
CA GLY A 45 -20.66 -0.98 9.04
C GLY A 45 -21.41 0.00 8.15
N ASP A 46 -22.36 0.72 8.73
CA ASP A 46 -23.28 1.65 8.04
C ASP A 46 -22.93 3.12 8.27
N ASN A 47 -22.05 3.41 9.22
CA ASN A 47 -21.58 4.76 9.54
C ASN A 47 -20.09 4.74 9.91
N PHE A 48 -19.26 5.33 9.05
CA PHE A 48 -17.81 5.37 9.24
C PHE A 48 -17.21 6.64 8.63
N HIS A 49 -16.16 7.14 9.28
CA HIS A 49 -15.41 8.32 8.82
C HIS A 49 -13.92 8.08 9.04
N TYR A 50 -13.23 7.58 8.02
CA TYR A 50 -11.79 7.35 8.09
C TYR A 50 -11.02 8.40 7.31
N THR A 51 -9.92 8.85 7.91
CA THR A 51 -8.86 9.60 7.25
C THR A 51 -7.61 8.75 7.27
N GLY A 52 -6.82 8.78 6.20
CA GLY A 52 -5.62 7.96 6.08
C GLY A 52 -4.38 8.73 5.68
N ILE A 53 -3.22 8.29 6.16
CA ILE A 53 -1.90 8.66 5.69
C ILE A 53 -1.37 7.50 4.88
N ARG A 54 -1.09 7.71 3.60
CA ARG A 54 -0.47 6.71 2.73
C ARG A 54 1.02 6.93 2.64
N PHE A 55 1.78 5.91 3.00
CA PHE A 55 3.23 5.90 2.89
C PHE A 55 3.64 5.20 1.59
N LEU A 56 4.36 5.92 0.75
CA LEU A 56 4.99 5.33 -0.43
C LEU A 56 6.00 4.24 -0.02
N PRO A 57 6.32 3.29 -0.91
CA PRO A 57 7.23 2.19 -0.59
C PRO A 57 8.52 2.65 0.07
N GLY A 58 8.80 2.12 1.25
CA GLY A 58 9.97 2.45 2.06
C GLY A 58 9.80 3.64 3.02
N ALA A 59 8.78 4.49 2.86
CA ALA A 59 8.65 5.70 3.68
C ALA A 59 8.31 5.39 5.14
N PHE A 60 7.41 4.46 5.40
CA PHE A 60 7.02 4.09 6.77
C PHE A 60 8.22 3.56 7.60
N PRO A 61 9.01 2.57 7.12
CA PRO A 61 10.20 2.12 7.84
C PRO A 61 11.26 3.20 8.04
N VAL A 62 11.43 4.10 7.07
CA VAL A 62 12.36 5.22 7.22
C VAL A 62 11.91 6.15 8.34
N LEU A 63 10.61 6.42 8.45
CA LEU A 63 10.08 7.35 9.44
C LEU A 63 10.04 6.75 10.84
N PHE A 64 9.65 5.47 10.97
CA PHE A 64 9.37 4.85 12.26
C PHE A 64 10.38 3.78 12.68
N GLY A 65 11.33 3.40 11.83
CA GLY A 65 12.38 2.44 12.17
C GLY A 65 11.92 0.98 12.28
N LEU A 66 10.70 0.66 11.84
CA LEU A 66 10.12 -0.68 11.93
C LEU A 66 10.16 -1.41 10.59
N PRO A 67 10.48 -2.72 10.56
CA PRO A 67 10.48 -3.49 9.33
C PRO A 67 9.07 -3.59 8.73
N ALA A 68 8.90 -3.23 7.46
CA ALA A 68 7.59 -3.35 6.79
C ALA A 68 7.10 -4.80 6.73
N ALA A 69 8.00 -5.80 6.71
CA ALA A 69 7.64 -7.21 6.68
C ALA A 69 6.84 -7.67 7.91
N ASP A 70 6.98 -7.00 9.04
CA ASP A 70 6.24 -7.32 10.26
C ASP A 70 4.72 -7.01 10.12
N PHE A 71 4.38 -6.18 9.13
CA PHE A 71 3.02 -5.71 8.85
C PHE A 71 2.41 -6.29 7.57
N THR A 72 3.15 -7.07 6.80
CA THR A 72 2.66 -7.62 5.53
C THR A 72 1.39 -8.44 5.72
N ASP A 73 0.32 -8.11 4.97
CA ASP A 73 -1.02 -8.71 5.06
C ASP A 73 -1.68 -8.58 6.45
N ARG A 74 -1.26 -7.58 7.24
CA ARG A 74 -1.75 -7.34 8.59
C ARG A 74 -2.30 -5.94 8.75
N CYS A 75 -3.28 -5.83 9.64
CA CYS A 75 -3.82 -4.57 10.13
C CYS A 75 -3.72 -4.60 11.66
N GLU A 76 -2.88 -3.75 12.22
CA GLU A 76 -2.57 -3.74 13.65
C GLU A 76 -2.97 -2.39 14.27
N PRO A 77 -3.44 -2.35 15.52
CA PRO A 77 -3.65 -1.09 16.21
C PRO A 77 -2.35 -0.29 16.28
N LEU A 78 -2.38 0.97 15.87
CA LEU A 78 -1.18 1.82 15.89
C LEU A 78 -0.62 1.99 17.31
N ALA A 79 -1.49 1.96 18.32
CA ALA A 79 -1.10 2.06 19.72
C ALA A 79 -0.24 0.88 20.21
N ASP A 80 -0.45 -0.32 19.64
CA ASP A 80 0.32 -1.51 20.02
C ASP A 80 1.71 -1.52 19.37
N VAL A 81 1.82 -0.88 18.21
CA VAL A 81 3.04 -0.89 17.40
C VAL A 81 3.90 0.35 17.63
N LEU A 82 3.26 1.52 17.70
CA LEU A 82 3.88 2.84 17.83
C LEU A 82 3.12 3.68 18.86
N PRO A 83 3.13 3.32 20.16
CA PRO A 83 2.28 3.95 21.19
C PRO A 83 2.50 5.46 21.31
N GLN A 84 3.74 5.94 21.16
CA GLN A 84 4.02 7.37 21.19
C GLN A 84 3.48 8.12 19.98
N ALA A 85 3.63 7.54 18.78
CA ALA A 85 3.09 8.12 17.56
C ALA A 85 1.55 8.11 17.56
N ALA A 86 0.93 7.03 18.03
CA ALA A 86 -0.53 6.93 18.18
C ALA A 86 -1.07 8.00 19.12
N ARG A 87 -0.44 8.21 20.28
CA ARG A 87 -0.83 9.27 21.22
C ARG A 87 -0.69 10.65 20.62
N ARG A 88 0.48 10.98 20.04
CA ARG A 88 0.72 12.28 19.39
C ARG A 88 -0.27 12.54 18.24
N LEU A 89 -0.62 11.51 17.49
CA LEU A 89 -1.58 11.60 16.41
C LEU A 89 -2.99 11.86 16.94
N ALA A 90 -3.41 11.15 17.99
CA ALA A 90 -4.70 11.38 18.65
C ALA A 90 -4.81 12.78 19.29
N GLU A 91 -3.73 13.28 19.89
CA GLU A 91 -3.65 14.64 20.44
C GLU A 91 -3.71 15.71 19.34
N ALA A 92 -3.08 15.45 18.18
CA ALA A 92 -3.07 16.38 17.05
C ALA A 92 -4.41 16.43 16.29
N MET A 93 -5.23 15.38 16.40
CA MET A 93 -6.48 15.22 15.66
C MET A 93 -7.69 15.25 16.60
N PRO A 94 -8.29 16.43 16.86
CA PRO A 94 -9.53 16.51 17.65
C PRO A 94 -10.65 15.64 17.03
N PRO A 95 -11.48 14.97 17.85
CA PRO A 95 -12.62 14.23 17.35
C PRO A 95 -13.53 15.08 16.45
N GLY A 96 -13.95 14.50 15.32
CA GLY A 96 -14.76 15.21 14.32
C GLY A 96 -13.95 16.06 13.32
N THR A 97 -12.63 15.91 13.30
CA THR A 97 -11.79 16.57 12.28
C THR A 97 -11.85 15.79 10.97
N PHE A 98 -12.35 16.42 9.91
CA PHE A 98 -12.54 15.80 8.59
C PHE A 98 -11.78 16.53 7.48
N LEU A 99 -11.48 15.79 6.41
CA LEU A 99 -11.03 16.28 5.10
C LEU A 99 -9.96 17.38 5.16
N GLU A 100 -10.31 18.57 4.71
CA GLU A 100 -9.36 19.69 4.59
C GLU A 100 -8.79 20.17 5.93
N ALA A 101 -9.57 20.05 7.02
CA ALA A 101 -9.08 20.39 8.35
C ALA A 101 -8.08 19.36 8.89
N ALA A 102 -8.16 18.09 8.47
CA ALA A 102 -7.23 17.04 8.88
C ALA A 102 -5.84 17.21 8.25
N LYS A 103 -5.78 17.65 7.00
CA LYS A 103 -4.52 17.73 6.24
C LYS A 103 -3.41 18.52 6.95
N PRO A 104 -3.60 19.80 7.34
CA PRO A 104 -2.53 20.55 8.00
C PRO A 104 -2.09 19.96 9.34
N LEU A 105 -2.99 19.27 10.06
CA LEU A 105 -2.68 18.60 11.33
C LEU A 105 -1.82 17.35 11.08
N LEU A 106 -2.16 16.57 10.07
CA LEU A 106 -1.38 15.40 9.64
C LEU A 106 -0.01 15.81 9.09
N ASP A 107 0.06 16.89 8.30
CA ASP A 107 1.34 17.44 7.81
C ASP A 107 2.24 17.87 8.99
N ALA A 108 1.71 18.56 9.98
CA ALA A 108 2.46 18.96 11.17
C ALA A 108 2.93 17.75 12.00
N PHE A 109 2.08 16.75 12.16
CA PHE A 109 2.43 15.48 12.82
C PHE A 109 3.60 14.79 12.10
N LEU A 110 3.51 14.63 10.78
CA LEU A 110 4.53 13.97 9.97
C LEU A 110 5.85 14.73 9.96
N LEU A 111 5.81 16.06 9.88
CA LEU A 111 7.00 16.90 9.98
C LEU A 111 7.68 16.73 11.34
N GLY A 112 6.91 16.64 12.42
CA GLY A 112 7.43 16.31 13.75
C GLY A 112 8.10 14.95 13.80
N CYS A 113 7.52 13.91 13.18
CA CYS A 113 8.13 12.59 13.08
C CYS A 113 9.42 12.61 12.26
N LEU A 114 9.46 13.37 11.16
CA LEU A 114 10.65 13.52 10.32
C LEU A 114 11.82 14.17 11.04
N SER A 115 11.57 15.16 11.91
CA SER A 115 12.63 15.80 12.69
C SER A 115 13.27 14.86 13.72
N ASP A 116 12.55 13.85 14.15
CA ASP A 116 12.99 12.87 15.15
C ASP A 116 13.71 11.67 14.49
N THR A 117 13.68 11.56 13.16
CA THR A 117 14.21 10.37 12.46
C THR A 117 15.69 10.51 12.09
N THR A 118 16.46 9.45 12.31
CA THR A 118 17.86 9.34 11.90
C THR A 118 18.05 8.40 10.70
N LEU A 119 17.01 7.66 10.33
CA LEU A 119 17.09 6.71 9.23
C LEU A 119 17.12 7.43 7.88
N ARG A 120 17.86 6.82 6.95
CA ARG A 120 17.95 7.31 5.57
C ARG A 120 17.59 6.19 4.61
N PHE A 121 17.04 6.55 3.47
CA PHE A 121 16.83 5.60 2.39
C PHE A 121 18.17 5.03 1.89
N ASP A 122 18.19 3.71 1.71
CA ASP A 122 19.30 3.07 1.01
C ASP A 122 19.21 3.42 -0.49
N PRO A 123 20.23 4.05 -1.09
CA PRO A 123 20.18 4.45 -2.50
C PRO A 123 19.95 3.26 -3.44
N ARG A 124 20.43 2.07 -3.06
CA ARG A 124 20.26 0.85 -3.87
C ARG A 124 18.82 0.37 -3.88
N LEU A 125 18.09 0.56 -2.76
CA LEU A 125 16.65 0.32 -2.70
C LEU A 125 15.92 1.30 -3.62
N LEU A 126 16.23 2.61 -3.54
CA LEU A 126 15.59 3.62 -4.37
C LEU A 126 15.80 3.32 -5.86
N ASN A 127 17.02 2.97 -6.26
CA ASN A 127 17.31 2.59 -7.65
C ASN A 127 16.51 1.34 -8.07
N ALA A 128 16.36 0.36 -7.19
CA ALA A 128 15.56 -0.84 -7.49
C ALA A 128 14.06 -0.53 -7.61
N LEU A 129 13.52 0.29 -6.71
CA LEU A 129 12.13 0.75 -6.78
C LEU A 129 11.87 1.52 -8.08
N ASP A 130 12.75 2.46 -8.41
CA ASP A 130 12.68 3.26 -9.65
C ASP A 130 12.68 2.37 -10.89
N LEU A 131 13.60 1.42 -10.98
CA LEU A 131 13.67 0.49 -12.12
C LEU A 131 12.39 -0.35 -12.25
N ILE A 132 11.81 -0.82 -11.14
CA ILE A 132 10.56 -1.58 -11.17
C ILE A 132 9.41 -0.69 -11.63
N LEU A 133 9.32 0.54 -11.11
CA LEU A 133 8.25 1.48 -11.47
C LEU A 133 8.35 1.93 -12.93
N GLN A 134 9.55 2.30 -13.41
CA GLN A 134 9.77 2.71 -14.80
C GLN A 134 9.46 1.60 -15.79
N LYS A 135 9.75 0.35 -15.41
CA LYS A 135 9.41 -0.84 -16.22
C LYS A 135 8.00 -1.38 -15.93
N GLN A 136 7.17 -0.63 -15.20
CA GLN A 136 5.78 -0.98 -14.94
C GLN A 136 5.60 -2.40 -14.35
N GLY A 137 6.58 -2.85 -13.56
CA GLY A 137 6.60 -4.19 -12.96
C GLY A 137 7.00 -5.33 -13.89
N GLU A 138 7.42 -5.06 -15.12
CA GLU A 138 7.89 -6.08 -16.07
C GLU A 138 9.36 -6.46 -15.90
N ALA A 139 10.07 -5.80 -14.98
CA ALA A 139 11.47 -6.06 -14.73
C ALA A 139 11.70 -7.53 -14.34
N ARG A 140 12.62 -8.20 -15.02
CA ARG A 140 13.13 -9.50 -14.60
C ARG A 140 14.00 -9.29 -13.36
N VAL A 141 13.38 -9.42 -12.20
CA VAL A 141 13.99 -9.12 -10.90
C VAL A 141 15.27 -9.95 -10.66
N GLU A 142 15.33 -11.16 -11.20
CA GLU A 142 16.46 -12.08 -10.97
C GLU A 142 17.70 -11.74 -11.81
N THR A 143 17.52 -11.09 -12.94
CA THR A 143 18.61 -10.79 -13.93
C THR A 143 18.64 -9.34 -14.39
N GLY A 144 17.61 -8.56 -14.10
CA GLY A 144 17.41 -7.21 -14.66
C GLY A 144 17.51 -6.06 -13.66
N LEU A 145 17.71 -6.37 -12.37
CA LEU A 145 17.93 -5.36 -11.35
C LEU A 145 19.40 -5.38 -10.90
N ASP A 146 20.27 -4.87 -11.78
CA ASP A 146 21.66 -4.60 -11.38
C ASP A 146 21.74 -3.25 -10.66
N VAL A 147 21.60 -3.31 -9.35
CA VAL A 147 21.67 -2.14 -8.45
C VAL A 147 22.89 -2.19 -7.52
N GLY A 148 23.90 -2.96 -7.91
CA GLY A 148 25.16 -3.06 -7.16
C GLY A 148 25.06 -3.85 -5.85
N VAL A 149 24.06 -4.75 -5.73
CA VAL A 149 23.91 -5.66 -4.58
C VAL A 149 23.53 -7.07 -5.01
N SER A 150 23.92 -8.05 -4.19
CA SER A 150 23.47 -9.43 -4.42
C SER A 150 21.94 -9.57 -4.30
N ALA A 151 21.38 -10.56 -4.99
CA ALA A 151 19.94 -10.88 -4.90
C ALA A 151 19.48 -11.14 -3.45
N ARG A 152 20.35 -11.68 -2.59
CA ARG A 152 20.09 -11.89 -1.17
C ARG A 152 19.96 -10.56 -0.41
N GLN A 153 20.89 -9.63 -0.66
CA GLN A 153 20.84 -8.29 -0.04
C GLN A 153 19.64 -7.51 -0.50
N LEU A 154 19.33 -7.56 -1.79
CA LEU A 154 18.13 -6.89 -2.35
C LEU A 154 16.85 -7.42 -1.70
N ARG A 155 16.70 -8.75 -1.55
CA ARG A 155 15.54 -9.32 -0.83
C ARG A 155 15.45 -8.83 0.62
N ARG A 156 16.58 -8.69 1.34
CA ARG A 156 16.59 -8.15 2.71
C ARG A 156 16.17 -6.69 2.76
N LEU A 157 16.64 -5.88 1.81
CA LEU A 157 16.23 -4.47 1.70
C LEU A 157 14.71 -4.36 1.43
N PHE A 158 14.21 -5.13 0.48
CA PHE A 158 12.79 -5.13 0.17
C PHE A 158 11.93 -5.63 1.34
N ALA A 159 12.32 -6.70 2.01
CA ALA A 159 11.61 -7.18 3.20
C ALA A 159 11.54 -6.09 4.28
N PHE A 160 12.66 -5.40 4.56
CA PHE A 160 12.70 -4.36 5.57
C PHE A 160 11.88 -3.12 5.18
N TYR A 161 12.08 -2.60 3.96
CA TYR A 161 11.52 -1.29 3.56
C TYR A 161 10.17 -1.38 2.87
N VAL A 162 9.85 -2.47 2.18
CA VAL A 162 8.63 -2.62 1.37
C VAL A 162 7.65 -3.62 2.00
N GLY A 163 8.17 -4.67 2.63
CA GLY A 163 7.37 -5.69 3.31
C GLY A 163 7.42 -7.07 2.67
N ASP A 164 7.84 -7.19 1.42
CA ASP A 164 7.94 -8.48 0.72
C ASP A 164 9.13 -8.48 -0.24
N THR A 165 9.19 -9.43 -1.14
CA THR A 165 10.26 -9.58 -2.12
C THR A 165 10.15 -8.57 -3.27
N PRO A 166 11.27 -8.24 -3.96
CA PRO A 166 11.23 -7.44 -5.19
C PRO A 166 10.28 -8.04 -6.25
N LYS A 167 10.18 -9.38 -6.30
CA LYS A 167 9.29 -10.07 -7.24
C LYS A 167 7.82 -9.82 -6.93
N THR A 168 7.43 -9.91 -5.66
CA THR A 168 6.04 -9.62 -5.25
C THR A 168 5.71 -8.15 -5.50
N PHE A 169 6.60 -7.24 -5.15
CA PHE A 169 6.42 -5.82 -5.43
C PHE A 169 6.26 -5.53 -6.94
N SER A 170 7.12 -6.12 -7.81
CA SER A 170 6.98 -5.99 -9.27
C SER A 170 5.62 -6.47 -9.78
N ARG A 171 5.09 -7.57 -9.24
CA ARG A 171 3.77 -8.09 -9.61
C ARG A 171 2.66 -7.11 -9.20
N VAL A 172 2.75 -6.52 -8.02
CA VAL A 172 1.80 -5.50 -7.56
C VAL A 172 1.88 -4.25 -8.43
N VAL A 173 3.07 -3.75 -8.75
CA VAL A 173 3.27 -2.60 -9.65
C VAL A 173 2.66 -2.86 -11.02
N ARG A 174 2.91 -4.04 -11.61
CA ARG A 174 2.33 -4.46 -12.89
C ARG A 174 0.80 -4.46 -12.84
N PHE A 175 0.24 -5.02 -11.78
CA PHE A 175 -1.20 -5.04 -11.57
C PHE A 175 -1.79 -3.63 -11.45
N GLN A 176 -1.16 -2.73 -10.68
CA GLN A 176 -1.59 -1.34 -10.52
C GLN A 176 -1.49 -0.56 -11.84
N HIS A 177 -0.43 -0.78 -12.61
CA HIS A 177 -0.29 -0.20 -13.94
C HIS A 177 -1.45 -0.61 -14.85
N LEU A 178 -1.78 -1.90 -14.89
CA LEU A 178 -2.92 -2.42 -15.67
C LEU A 178 -4.24 -1.79 -15.21
N LEU A 179 -4.47 -1.62 -13.91
CA LEU A 179 -5.66 -0.95 -13.40
C LEU A 179 -5.76 0.51 -13.83
N SER A 180 -4.63 1.21 -13.89
CA SER A 180 -4.59 2.64 -14.26
C SER A 180 -4.92 2.89 -15.72
N GLN A 181 -4.67 1.94 -16.60
CA GLN A 181 -4.88 2.09 -18.04
C GLN A 181 -6.36 2.07 -18.46
N ARG A 182 -7.26 1.51 -17.64
CA ARG A 182 -8.73 1.43 -17.86
C ARG A 182 -9.14 1.59 -19.34
N PRO A 183 -8.85 0.60 -20.20
CA PRO A 183 -9.17 0.72 -21.62
C PRO A 183 -10.69 0.86 -21.80
N ALA A 184 -11.11 1.70 -22.73
CA ALA A 184 -12.52 1.99 -23.02
C ALA A 184 -13.37 0.76 -23.36
N GLY A 185 -12.73 -0.37 -23.70
CA GLY A 185 -13.37 -1.67 -24.01
C GLY A 185 -13.37 -2.67 -22.85
N GLY A 186 -12.88 -2.28 -21.66
CA GLY A 186 -12.66 -3.20 -20.54
C GLY A 186 -11.42 -4.06 -20.67
N LEU A 187 -11.00 -4.71 -19.58
CA LEU A 187 -9.82 -5.58 -19.51
C LEU A 187 -9.98 -6.93 -20.26
N ARG A 188 -11.08 -7.10 -21.00
CA ARG A 188 -11.34 -8.33 -21.78
C ARG A 188 -10.62 -8.40 -23.11
N GLN A 189 -10.01 -7.32 -23.60
CA GLN A 189 -9.26 -7.35 -24.83
C GLN A 189 -7.97 -8.17 -24.62
N GLU A 190 -7.84 -9.28 -25.33
CA GLU A 190 -6.72 -10.24 -25.22
C GLU A 190 -5.35 -9.56 -25.28
N LYS A 191 -5.24 -8.47 -26.02
CA LYS A 191 -3.98 -7.73 -26.15
C LYS A 191 -3.48 -7.10 -24.86
N ILE A 192 -4.38 -6.64 -23.97
CA ILE A 192 -4.02 -5.82 -22.80
C ILE A 192 -3.20 -6.61 -21.77
N PHE A 193 -3.54 -7.88 -21.52
CA PHE A 193 -2.79 -8.65 -20.54
C PHE A 193 -1.45 -9.15 -21.07
N TYR A 194 -1.32 -9.37 -22.38
CA TYR A 194 -0.02 -9.66 -22.99
C TYR A 194 0.89 -8.42 -22.98
N ASP A 195 0.34 -7.25 -23.33
CA ASP A 195 1.07 -5.98 -23.28
C ASP A 195 1.49 -5.62 -21.83
N ALA A 196 0.76 -6.10 -20.82
CA ALA A 196 1.11 -5.97 -19.40
C ALA A 196 2.05 -7.09 -18.90
N GLY A 197 2.67 -7.89 -19.77
CA GLY A 197 3.67 -8.90 -19.42
C GLY A 197 3.13 -10.16 -18.73
N TYR A 198 1.84 -10.46 -18.88
CA TYR A 198 1.28 -11.75 -18.44
C TYR A 198 1.52 -12.83 -19.47
N TYR A 199 1.84 -14.05 -19.01
CA TYR A 199 2.14 -15.16 -19.88
C TYR A 199 0.91 -15.64 -20.67
N ASP A 200 -0.25 -15.73 -19.99
CA ASP A 200 -1.52 -16.12 -20.59
C ASP A 200 -2.70 -15.51 -19.81
N GLN A 201 -3.91 -15.69 -20.32
CA GLN A 201 -5.14 -15.20 -19.72
C GLN A 201 -5.43 -15.86 -18.36
N ALA A 202 -5.11 -17.13 -18.18
CA ALA A 202 -5.37 -17.83 -16.91
C ALA A 202 -4.47 -17.27 -15.80
N HIS A 203 -3.21 -17.01 -16.09
CA HIS A 203 -2.26 -16.35 -15.18
C HIS A 203 -2.76 -14.95 -14.81
N PHE A 204 -3.20 -14.15 -15.80
CA PHE A 204 -3.79 -12.83 -15.55
C PHE A 204 -5.02 -12.90 -14.62
N ILE A 205 -6.02 -13.76 -14.94
CA ILE A 205 -7.24 -13.87 -14.14
C ILE A 205 -6.93 -14.29 -12.70
N LYS A 206 -6.02 -15.23 -12.51
CA LYS A 206 -5.58 -15.69 -11.18
C LYS A 206 -4.94 -14.57 -10.38
N GLU A 207 -3.99 -13.86 -10.98
CA GLU A 207 -3.28 -12.75 -10.32
C GLU A 207 -4.21 -11.58 -10.04
N PHE A 208 -5.07 -11.22 -10.99
CA PHE A 208 -6.10 -10.19 -10.81
C PHE A 208 -7.04 -10.53 -9.65
N LYS A 209 -7.53 -11.76 -9.58
CA LYS A 209 -8.38 -12.22 -8.47
C LYS A 209 -7.65 -12.16 -7.13
N THR A 210 -6.36 -12.48 -7.09
CA THR A 210 -5.55 -12.38 -5.88
C THR A 210 -5.47 -10.93 -5.39
N PHE A 211 -5.11 -10.00 -6.27
CA PHE A 211 -4.85 -8.61 -5.89
C PHE A 211 -6.11 -7.74 -5.79
N TYR A 212 -7.15 -8.05 -6.56
CA TYR A 212 -8.41 -7.30 -6.59
C TYR A 212 -9.54 -7.93 -5.76
N GLY A 213 -9.45 -9.24 -5.49
CA GLY A 213 -10.47 -10.00 -4.78
C GLY A 213 -11.62 -10.53 -5.64
N LEU A 214 -11.76 -10.05 -6.89
CA LEU A 214 -12.76 -10.49 -7.86
C LEU A 214 -12.09 -10.81 -9.19
N THR A 215 -12.75 -11.60 -10.02
CA THR A 215 -12.29 -11.77 -11.41
C THR A 215 -12.58 -10.50 -12.23
N PRO A 216 -11.82 -10.23 -13.32
CA PRO A 216 -12.06 -9.06 -14.17
C PRO A 216 -13.49 -8.95 -14.68
N THR A 217 -14.12 -10.09 -14.97
CA THR A 217 -15.53 -10.17 -15.42
C THR A 217 -16.52 -9.67 -14.37
N VAL A 218 -16.32 -10.06 -13.10
CA VAL A 218 -17.18 -9.65 -11.99
C VAL A 218 -16.92 -8.20 -11.59
N ALA A 219 -15.67 -7.77 -11.68
CA ALA A 219 -15.27 -6.39 -11.42
C ALA A 219 -15.79 -5.40 -12.49
N ARG A 220 -16.39 -5.90 -13.58
CA ARG A 220 -16.88 -5.10 -14.72
C ARG A 220 -15.80 -4.20 -15.35
N MET A 221 -14.59 -4.69 -15.36
CA MET A 221 -13.41 -4.05 -15.94
C MET A 221 -13.04 -4.64 -17.28
#